data_309d034d622115004d80f7794685330e
#
_entry.id   309d034d622115004d80f7794685330e
#
_cell.length_a   1.000
_cell.length_b   1.000
_cell.length_c   1.000
_cell.angle_alpha   90.00
_cell.angle_beta   90.00
_cell.angle_gamma   90.00
#
_symmetry.space_group_name_H-M   'P 1'
#
loop_
_entity.id
_entity.type
_entity.pdbx_description
1 polymer ?
#
loop_
_entity_poly.entity_id
_entity_poly.type
_entity_poly.pdbx_seq_one_letter_code
_entity_poly.pdbx_strand_id
1 'polypeptide(L)'
;MQVYRGLDIGTAKPGPEELRRVRHHLIDVAGLEETFDAAQFVRLAGAAVAQIQSRGRVPIFCGGTGLYFQACREGLGEAPPADAALRAALEAQPLAELLAELEKSDPVTFQRIDRKNPRRVIRAVEVIRLTGRPFSGQRARWEGAAGGEAGNLFGLTRPAGELRERITRRVEEMFAKGLVAETESLLARGLEQNQTARQALGYRQVAEHLRGRRSLPETVELVKIRTRQFAKRQLTWFRRQMRLEWISLEGHCPEAVAANLAAKLAAKT
;
A
#
# COMPACT_ATOMS: atom_id res chain seq x y z
N MET A 1 1.16 -2.95 4.48
CA MET A 1 0.79 -4.11 5.31
C MET A 1 1.69 -4.27 6.53
N GLN A 2 2.94 -3.82 6.49
CA GLN A 2 3.90 -3.85 7.62
C GLN A 2 3.45 -3.05 8.86
N VAL A 3 2.42 -2.23 8.73
CA VAL A 3 1.79 -1.49 9.83
C VAL A 3 1.09 -2.41 10.84
N TYR A 4 0.66 -3.60 10.40
CA TYR A 4 -0.06 -4.56 11.25
C TYR A 4 0.90 -5.46 12.03
N ARG A 5 0.68 -5.57 13.33
CA ARG A 5 1.42 -6.48 14.22
C ARG A 5 1.19 -7.94 13.83
N GLY A 6 2.29 -8.68 13.68
CA GLY A 6 2.29 -10.10 13.37
C GLY A 6 2.17 -10.45 11.88
N LEU A 7 1.97 -9.48 10.97
CA LEU A 7 2.12 -9.71 9.54
C LEU A 7 3.60 -9.49 9.16
N ASP A 8 4.45 -10.48 9.44
CA ASP A 8 5.90 -10.32 9.41
C ASP A 8 6.53 -10.94 8.16
N ILE A 9 6.42 -12.25 8.01
CA ILE A 9 7.04 -13.02 6.92
C ILE A 9 6.47 -12.60 5.58
N GLY A 10 5.14 -12.65 5.43
CA GLY A 10 4.47 -12.37 4.16
C GLY A 10 4.54 -10.91 3.71
N THR A 11 4.90 -9.98 4.60
CA THR A 11 5.13 -8.57 4.26
C THR A 11 6.61 -8.23 4.07
N ALA A 12 7.51 -9.19 4.29
CA ALA A 12 8.96 -8.97 4.34
C ALA A 12 9.31 -7.80 5.28
N LYS A 13 8.75 -7.81 6.49
CA LYS A 13 9.03 -6.80 7.52
C LYS A 13 10.51 -6.82 7.87
N PRO A 14 11.14 -5.66 8.15
CA PRO A 14 12.52 -5.60 8.59
C PRO A 14 12.75 -6.49 9.83
N GLY A 15 13.83 -7.24 9.80
CA GLY A 15 14.24 -8.09 10.93
C GLY A 15 14.85 -7.29 12.09
N PRO A 16 15.07 -7.94 13.25
CA PRO A 16 15.62 -7.26 14.43
C PRO A 16 16.97 -6.58 14.18
N GLU A 17 17.80 -7.13 13.31
CA GLU A 17 19.10 -6.56 12.96
C GLU A 17 18.94 -5.26 12.17
N GLU A 18 18.06 -5.24 11.17
CA GLU A 18 17.77 -4.04 10.36
C GLU A 18 17.13 -2.94 11.22
N LEU A 19 16.22 -3.33 12.13
CA LEU A 19 15.59 -2.40 13.06
C LEU A 19 16.58 -1.77 14.06
N ARG A 20 17.66 -2.48 14.44
CA ARG A 20 18.72 -1.93 15.30
C ARG A 20 19.63 -0.94 14.56
N ARG A 21 19.86 -1.15 13.25
CA ARG A 21 20.75 -0.28 12.45
C ARG A 21 20.14 1.09 12.19
N VAL A 22 18.84 1.14 11.94
CA VAL A 22 18.11 2.38 11.65
C VAL A 22 16.74 2.32 12.31
N ARG A 23 16.34 3.43 12.95
CA ARG A 23 15.00 3.52 13.52
C ARG A 23 13.95 3.55 12.41
N HIS A 24 13.10 2.54 12.41
CA HIS A 24 11.94 2.47 11.53
C HIS A 24 10.69 3.03 12.23
N HIS A 25 9.86 3.68 11.46
CA HIS A 25 8.58 4.22 11.91
C HIS A 25 7.46 3.57 11.12
N LEU A 26 6.24 3.54 11.67
CA LEU A 26 5.05 2.96 11.06
C LEU A 26 5.16 1.44 10.77
N ILE A 27 6.00 0.74 11.51
CA ILE A 27 6.04 -0.72 11.61
C ILE A 27 5.29 -1.10 12.88
N ASP A 28 4.43 -2.12 12.83
CA ASP A 28 3.69 -2.67 14.00
C ASP A 28 2.85 -1.64 14.78
N VAL A 29 2.29 -0.66 14.09
CA VAL A 29 1.52 0.43 14.74
C VAL A 29 0.02 0.13 14.87
N ALA A 30 -0.50 -0.92 14.24
CA ALA A 30 -1.90 -1.30 14.29
C ALA A 30 -2.11 -2.78 14.66
N GLY A 31 -3.16 -3.09 15.39
CA GLY A 31 -3.63 -4.44 15.61
C GLY A 31 -4.55 -4.94 14.47
N LEU A 32 -4.92 -6.21 14.52
CA LEU A 32 -5.87 -6.77 13.54
C LEU A 32 -7.31 -6.27 13.76
N GLU A 33 -7.60 -5.82 14.96
CA GLU A 33 -8.87 -5.19 15.34
C GLU A 33 -9.03 -3.76 14.84
N GLU A 34 -7.90 -3.15 14.43
CA GLU A 34 -7.86 -1.76 13.99
C GLU A 34 -7.93 -1.65 12.46
N THR A 35 -8.70 -0.71 11.96
CA THR A 35 -8.61 -0.33 10.54
C THR A 35 -7.43 0.61 10.34
N PHE A 36 -6.71 0.46 9.22
CA PHE A 36 -5.60 1.35 8.87
C PHE A 36 -5.79 1.89 7.46
N ASP A 37 -5.90 3.19 7.35
CA ASP A 37 -6.17 3.90 6.10
C ASP A 37 -5.11 4.97 5.77
N ALA A 38 -5.31 5.70 4.68
CA ALA A 38 -4.39 6.73 4.24
C ALA A 38 -4.38 7.96 5.18
N ALA A 39 -5.48 8.27 5.85
CA ALA A 39 -5.55 9.39 6.78
C ALA A 39 -4.74 9.10 8.06
N GLN A 40 -4.87 7.90 8.59
CA GLN A 40 -4.03 7.44 9.71
C GLN A 40 -2.55 7.43 9.31
N PHE A 41 -2.24 6.94 8.09
CA PHE A 41 -0.86 6.96 7.60
C PHE A 41 -0.29 8.37 7.58
N VAL A 42 -1.00 9.34 6.99
CA VAL A 42 -0.55 10.75 6.89
C VAL A 42 -0.34 11.34 8.28
N ARG A 43 -1.26 11.15 9.20
CA ARG A 43 -1.15 11.64 10.58
C ARG A 43 0.08 11.06 11.29
N LEU A 44 0.27 9.75 11.27
CA LEU A 44 1.39 9.09 11.93
C LEU A 44 2.73 9.41 11.24
N ALA A 45 2.75 9.50 9.92
CA ALA A 45 3.92 9.89 9.17
C ALA A 45 4.34 11.33 9.49
N GLY A 46 3.39 12.26 9.55
CA GLY A 46 3.64 13.65 9.95
C GLY A 46 4.25 13.75 11.36
N ALA A 47 3.71 13.03 12.33
CA ALA A 47 4.26 12.97 13.68
C ALA A 47 5.69 12.38 13.70
N ALA A 48 5.95 11.33 12.92
CA ALA A 48 7.26 10.74 12.79
C ALA A 48 8.27 11.70 12.14
N VAL A 49 7.87 12.43 11.09
CA VAL A 49 8.68 13.46 10.44
C VAL A 49 9.08 14.54 11.43
N ALA A 50 8.13 15.11 12.18
CA ALA A 50 8.40 16.13 13.19
C ALA A 50 9.39 15.62 14.25
N GLN A 51 9.22 14.38 14.71
CA GLN A 51 10.12 13.72 15.65
C GLN A 51 11.56 13.54 15.11
N ILE A 52 11.69 13.20 13.83
CA ILE A 52 13.00 13.00 13.18
C ILE A 52 13.69 14.34 13.02
N GLN A 53 12.96 15.35 12.53
CA GLN A 53 13.48 16.70 12.32
C GLN A 53 13.87 17.40 13.62
N SER A 54 13.13 17.20 14.72
CA SER A 54 13.50 17.77 16.04
C SER A 54 14.84 17.24 16.58
N ARG A 55 15.33 16.12 16.04
CA ARG A 55 16.67 15.58 16.33
C ARG A 55 17.73 15.97 15.28
N GLY A 56 17.43 16.92 14.40
CA GLY A 56 18.34 17.33 13.33
C GLY A 56 18.60 16.23 12.30
N ARG A 57 17.65 15.29 12.11
CA ARG A 57 17.79 14.18 11.17
C ARG A 57 16.86 14.33 9.97
N VAL A 58 17.26 13.72 8.85
CA VAL A 58 16.46 13.73 7.61
C VAL A 58 15.50 12.53 7.60
N PRO A 59 14.18 12.75 7.44
CA PRO A 59 13.23 11.68 7.30
C PRO A 59 13.34 11.04 5.89
N ILE A 60 13.41 9.71 5.84
CA ILE A 60 13.43 8.94 4.59
C ILE A 60 12.14 8.13 4.50
N PHE A 61 11.32 8.40 3.47
CA PHE A 61 10.16 7.60 3.14
C PHE A 61 10.58 6.47 2.20
N CYS A 62 10.38 5.23 2.61
CA CYS A 62 10.70 4.05 1.83
C CYS A 62 9.48 3.13 1.69
N GLY A 63 9.14 2.71 0.49
CA GLY A 63 8.03 1.79 0.29
C GLY A 63 7.52 1.71 -1.14
N GLY A 64 6.37 1.06 -1.31
CA GLY A 64 5.75 0.83 -2.61
C GLY A 64 4.24 1.13 -2.65
N THR A 65 3.68 1.77 -1.63
CA THR A 65 2.27 2.19 -1.58
C THR A 65 2.14 3.62 -2.09
N GLY A 66 2.01 3.75 -3.42
CA GLY A 66 1.99 5.06 -4.07
C GLY A 66 0.92 6.01 -3.51
N LEU A 67 -0.27 5.48 -3.15
CA LEU A 67 -1.32 6.26 -2.50
C LEU A 67 -0.81 6.99 -1.23
N TYR A 68 0.00 6.32 -0.41
CA TYR A 68 0.52 6.90 0.82
C TYR A 68 1.54 8.02 0.54
N PHE A 69 2.42 7.81 -0.44
CA PHE A 69 3.35 8.86 -0.87
C PHE A 69 2.61 10.10 -1.37
N GLN A 70 1.62 9.89 -2.23
CA GLN A 70 0.84 10.99 -2.79
C GLN A 70 0.06 11.75 -1.70
N ALA A 71 -0.59 11.00 -0.81
CA ALA A 71 -1.34 11.58 0.30
C ALA A 71 -0.46 12.41 1.26
N CYS A 72 0.78 11.97 1.51
CA CYS A 72 1.73 12.76 2.31
C CYS A 72 2.21 14.04 1.61
N ARG A 73 2.32 14.02 0.27
CA ARG A 73 2.79 15.18 -0.48
C ARG A 73 1.71 16.21 -0.76
N GLU A 74 0.54 15.75 -1.17
CA GLU A 74 -0.51 16.60 -1.77
C GLU A 74 -1.82 16.56 -0.97
N GLY A 75 -1.83 15.82 0.14
CA GLY A 75 -3.02 15.68 0.99
C GLY A 75 -4.04 14.68 0.47
N LEU A 76 -5.14 14.56 1.20
CA LEU A 76 -6.22 13.61 0.95
C LEU A 76 -7.50 14.24 0.36
N GLY A 77 -7.52 15.59 0.23
CA GLY A 77 -8.72 16.34 -0.12
C GLY A 77 -9.65 16.55 1.08
N GLU A 78 -10.86 17.01 0.83
CA GLU A 78 -11.85 17.42 1.84
C GLU A 78 -12.83 16.29 2.22
N ALA A 79 -12.69 15.10 1.63
CA ALA A 79 -13.61 14.00 1.90
C ALA A 79 -13.54 13.59 3.39
N PRO A 80 -14.71 13.49 4.07
CA PRO A 80 -14.76 13.18 5.50
C PRO A 80 -14.16 11.81 5.81
N PRO A 81 -13.80 11.53 7.06
CA PRO A 81 -13.44 10.18 7.49
C PRO A 81 -14.53 9.16 7.14
N ALA A 82 -14.15 7.89 7.11
CA ALA A 82 -15.09 6.82 6.90
C ALA A 82 -16.04 6.67 8.09
N ASP A 83 -17.33 6.47 7.82
CA ASP A 83 -18.32 6.08 8.82
C ASP A 83 -18.51 4.56 8.75
N ALA A 84 -18.22 3.87 9.86
CA ALA A 84 -18.25 2.42 9.90
C ALA A 84 -19.66 1.83 9.74
N ALA A 85 -20.68 2.49 10.32
CA ALA A 85 -22.05 2.03 10.26
C ALA A 85 -22.64 2.21 8.85
N LEU A 86 -22.44 3.40 8.26
CA LEU A 86 -22.86 3.67 6.89
C LEU A 86 -22.15 2.75 5.89
N ARG A 87 -20.84 2.52 6.08
CA ARG A 87 -20.07 1.62 5.21
C ARG A 87 -20.56 0.19 5.26
N ALA A 88 -20.88 -0.35 6.46
CA ALA A 88 -21.47 -1.67 6.60
C ALA A 88 -22.83 -1.78 5.88
N ALA A 89 -23.68 -0.74 6.00
CA ALA A 89 -24.95 -0.68 5.30
C ALA A 89 -24.77 -0.63 3.77
N LEU A 90 -23.76 0.10 3.27
CA LEU A 90 -23.45 0.16 1.84
C LEU A 90 -22.86 -1.16 1.31
N GLU A 91 -22.04 -1.86 2.10
CA GLU A 91 -21.47 -3.17 1.74
C GLU A 91 -22.56 -4.25 1.61
N ALA A 92 -23.69 -4.11 2.27
CA ALA A 92 -24.84 -5.00 2.17
C ALA A 92 -25.73 -4.72 0.94
N GLN A 93 -25.57 -3.57 0.27
CA GLN A 93 -26.38 -3.20 -0.90
C GLN A 93 -25.80 -3.79 -2.19
N PRO A 94 -26.66 -4.13 -3.18
CA PRO A 94 -26.20 -4.54 -4.50
C PRO A 94 -25.35 -3.46 -5.17
N LEU A 95 -24.21 -3.85 -5.74
CA LEU A 95 -23.31 -2.91 -6.41
C LEU A 95 -24.01 -2.13 -7.54
N ALA A 96 -24.98 -2.74 -8.21
CA ALA A 96 -25.74 -2.09 -9.28
C ALA A 96 -26.56 -0.88 -8.77
N GLU A 97 -27.15 -0.97 -7.59
CA GLU A 97 -27.90 0.12 -6.96
C GLU A 97 -26.98 1.29 -6.59
N LEU A 98 -25.82 0.97 -6.00
CA LEU A 98 -24.80 1.98 -5.66
C LEU A 98 -24.25 2.68 -6.91
N LEU A 99 -24.12 1.96 -8.02
CA LEU A 99 -23.70 2.54 -9.29
C LEU A 99 -24.76 3.46 -9.88
N ALA A 100 -26.04 3.09 -9.80
CA ALA A 100 -27.14 3.94 -10.26
C ALA A 100 -27.27 5.23 -9.41
N GLU A 101 -27.09 5.11 -8.09
CA GLU A 101 -27.05 6.27 -7.20
C GLU A 101 -25.86 7.19 -7.54
N LEU A 102 -24.67 6.60 -7.75
CA LEU A 102 -23.46 7.36 -8.09
C LEU A 102 -23.59 8.06 -9.45
N GLU A 103 -24.17 7.41 -10.45
CA GLU A 103 -24.43 7.99 -11.76
C GLU A 103 -25.30 9.23 -11.69
N LYS A 104 -26.34 9.17 -10.86
CA LYS A 104 -27.28 10.29 -10.66
C LYS A 104 -26.65 11.42 -9.84
N SER A 105 -25.89 11.10 -8.79
CA SER A 105 -25.40 12.07 -7.81
C SER A 105 -24.05 12.67 -8.17
N ASP A 106 -23.22 11.95 -8.91
CA ASP A 106 -21.89 12.39 -9.38
C ASP A 106 -21.49 11.70 -10.70
N PRO A 107 -22.07 12.16 -11.84
CA PRO A 107 -21.74 11.62 -13.15
C PRO A 107 -20.24 11.70 -13.50
N VAL A 108 -19.53 12.70 -13.00
CA VAL A 108 -18.09 12.88 -13.23
C VAL A 108 -17.28 11.75 -12.58
N THR A 109 -17.61 11.39 -11.34
CA THR A 109 -16.99 10.24 -10.68
C THR A 109 -17.40 8.94 -11.37
N PHE A 110 -18.68 8.76 -11.71
CA PHE A 110 -19.19 7.54 -12.35
C PHE A 110 -18.46 7.21 -13.66
N GLN A 111 -18.16 8.22 -14.49
CA GLN A 111 -17.44 8.03 -15.75
C GLN A 111 -15.98 7.58 -15.57
N ARG A 112 -15.34 7.99 -14.47
CA ARG A 112 -13.90 7.79 -14.23
C ARG A 112 -13.57 6.66 -13.28
N ILE A 113 -14.53 6.24 -12.45
CA ILE A 113 -14.31 5.23 -11.41
C ILE A 113 -14.20 3.83 -12.02
N ASP A 114 -13.38 2.98 -11.42
CA ASP A 114 -13.42 1.54 -11.71
C ASP A 114 -14.70 0.95 -11.12
N ARG A 115 -15.74 0.84 -11.94
CA ARG A 115 -17.06 0.32 -11.60
C ARG A 115 -17.06 -1.14 -11.15
N LYS A 116 -16.01 -1.89 -11.46
CA LYS A 116 -15.82 -3.29 -10.99
C LYS A 116 -15.18 -3.35 -9.61
N ASN A 117 -14.83 -2.23 -9.02
CA ASN A 117 -14.22 -2.16 -7.70
C ASN A 117 -15.23 -1.65 -6.65
N PRO A 118 -15.90 -2.56 -5.89
CA PRO A 118 -16.94 -2.18 -4.94
C PRO A 118 -16.44 -1.16 -3.90
N ARG A 119 -15.20 -1.31 -3.42
CA ARG A 119 -14.63 -0.40 -2.41
C ARG A 119 -14.56 1.05 -2.88
N ARG A 120 -14.23 1.27 -4.15
CA ARG A 120 -14.18 2.62 -4.72
C ARG A 120 -15.58 3.20 -4.87
N VAL A 121 -16.53 2.40 -5.35
CA VAL A 121 -17.92 2.80 -5.51
C VAL A 121 -18.55 3.12 -4.15
N ILE A 122 -18.40 2.21 -3.17
CA ILE A 122 -18.88 2.41 -1.80
C ILE A 122 -18.30 3.70 -1.21
N ARG A 123 -16.99 3.94 -1.35
CA ARG A 123 -16.37 5.17 -0.84
C ARG A 123 -16.92 6.43 -1.47
N ALA A 124 -17.18 6.43 -2.76
CA ALA A 124 -17.76 7.59 -3.44
C ALA A 124 -19.19 7.86 -2.95
N VAL A 125 -20.03 6.83 -2.87
CA VAL A 125 -21.41 6.95 -2.36
C VAL A 125 -21.42 7.33 -0.88
N GLU A 126 -20.54 6.74 -0.04
CA GLU A 126 -20.39 7.08 1.39
C GLU A 126 -20.15 8.59 1.56
N VAL A 127 -19.18 9.14 0.82
CA VAL A 127 -18.86 10.57 0.90
C VAL A 127 -20.05 11.43 0.47
N ILE A 128 -20.75 11.05 -0.58
CA ILE A 128 -21.94 11.77 -1.07
C ILE A 128 -23.03 11.75 0.01
N ARG A 129 -23.32 10.58 0.60
CA ARG A 129 -24.36 10.47 1.65
C ARG A 129 -23.99 11.23 2.93
N LEU A 130 -22.70 11.26 3.29
CA LEU A 130 -22.25 12.01 4.48
C LEU A 130 -22.28 13.53 4.29
N THR A 131 -22.05 14.01 3.08
CA THR A 131 -21.83 15.45 2.84
C THR A 131 -22.94 16.13 2.05
N GLY A 132 -23.77 15.36 1.35
CA GLY A 132 -24.74 15.90 0.38
C GLY A 132 -24.09 16.50 -0.88
N ARG A 133 -22.77 16.37 -1.07
CA ARG A 133 -22.01 16.98 -2.18
C ARG A 133 -21.33 15.91 -3.04
N PRO A 134 -21.16 16.14 -4.37
CA PRO A 134 -20.45 15.21 -5.24
C PRO A 134 -19.04 14.87 -4.72
N PHE A 135 -18.67 13.59 -4.81
CA PHE A 135 -17.33 13.12 -4.42
C PHE A 135 -16.22 13.72 -5.28
N SER A 136 -16.50 13.95 -6.58
CA SER A 136 -15.56 14.56 -7.52
C SER A 136 -15.03 15.93 -7.07
N GLY A 137 -15.83 16.70 -6.33
CA GLY A 137 -15.45 17.98 -5.78
C GLY A 137 -14.63 17.92 -4.49
N GLN A 138 -14.67 16.77 -3.78
CA GLN A 138 -14.11 16.61 -2.43
C GLN A 138 -12.84 15.74 -2.40
N ARG A 139 -12.59 14.97 -3.48
CA ARG A 139 -11.39 14.16 -3.57
C ARG A 139 -10.16 15.04 -3.80
N ALA A 140 -9.00 14.56 -3.33
CA ALA A 140 -7.73 15.20 -3.65
C ALA A 140 -7.55 15.34 -5.18
N ARG A 141 -7.14 16.51 -5.61
CA ARG A 141 -6.74 16.78 -7.01
C ARG A 141 -5.22 16.74 -7.06
N TRP A 142 -4.70 15.56 -7.33
CA TRP A 142 -3.27 15.37 -7.48
C TRP A 142 -2.83 15.74 -8.90
N GLU A 143 -1.79 16.55 -9.01
CA GLU A 143 -1.26 17.00 -10.31
C GLU A 143 -0.56 15.89 -11.10
N GLY A 144 -0.36 14.73 -10.47
CA GLY A 144 0.28 13.57 -11.08
C GLY A 144 1.75 13.83 -11.44
N ALA A 145 2.23 13.14 -12.48
CA ALA A 145 3.61 13.29 -12.94
C ALA A 145 3.90 14.62 -13.65
N ALA A 146 2.88 15.42 -13.95
CA ALA A 146 3.02 16.71 -14.63
C ALA A 146 3.32 17.88 -13.67
N GLY A 147 3.02 17.72 -12.36
CA GLY A 147 3.17 18.79 -11.37
C GLY A 147 4.53 18.81 -10.68
N GLY A 148 5.19 19.96 -10.68
CA GLY A 148 6.35 20.29 -9.86
C GLY A 148 7.68 19.65 -10.26
N GLU A 149 8.76 20.06 -9.59
CA GLU A 149 10.07 19.44 -9.70
C GLU A 149 10.13 18.06 -9.06
N ALA A 150 10.97 17.18 -9.60
CA ALA A 150 11.15 15.81 -9.08
C ALA A 150 11.62 15.77 -7.60
N GLY A 151 12.14 16.88 -7.09
CA GLY A 151 12.64 16.99 -5.73
C GLY A 151 13.59 15.85 -5.37
N ASN A 152 13.51 15.36 -4.13
CA ASN A 152 14.28 14.23 -3.64
C ASN A 152 13.47 12.92 -3.72
N LEU A 153 12.89 12.64 -4.88
CA LEU A 153 12.06 11.46 -5.13
C LEU A 153 12.75 10.50 -6.11
N PHE A 154 13.10 9.33 -5.62
CA PHE A 154 13.83 8.33 -6.40
C PHE A 154 12.98 7.06 -6.57
N GLY A 155 12.99 6.52 -7.78
CA GLY A 155 12.40 5.22 -8.10
C GLY A 155 13.47 4.19 -8.39
N LEU A 156 13.54 3.12 -7.60
CA LEU A 156 14.50 2.04 -7.83
C LEU A 156 13.90 1.00 -8.77
N THR A 157 14.64 0.59 -9.79
CA THR A 157 14.18 -0.40 -10.78
C THR A 157 15.24 -1.48 -11.01
N ARG A 158 14.79 -2.62 -11.53
CA ARG A 158 15.64 -3.75 -11.97
C ARG A 158 15.12 -4.29 -13.30
N PRO A 159 15.98 -4.94 -14.10
CA PRO A 159 15.53 -5.69 -15.27
C PRO A 159 14.44 -6.70 -14.92
N ALA A 160 13.49 -6.88 -15.83
CA ALA A 160 12.33 -7.72 -15.57
C ALA A 160 12.69 -9.19 -15.23
N GLY A 161 13.74 -9.74 -15.84
CA GLY A 161 14.26 -11.07 -15.57
C GLY A 161 14.75 -11.17 -14.12
N GLU A 162 15.68 -10.29 -13.72
CA GLU A 162 16.22 -10.26 -12.36
C GLU A 162 15.13 -10.07 -11.30
N LEU A 163 14.18 -9.15 -11.55
CA LEU A 163 13.07 -8.93 -10.64
C LEU A 163 12.21 -10.19 -10.48
N ARG A 164 11.98 -10.95 -11.56
CA ARG A 164 11.23 -12.21 -11.52
C ARG A 164 11.93 -13.25 -10.67
N GLU A 165 13.23 -13.42 -10.84
CA GLU A 165 14.04 -14.37 -10.06
C GLU A 165 14.04 -14.00 -8.58
N ARG A 166 14.24 -12.73 -8.25
CA ARG A 166 14.20 -12.24 -6.87
C ARG A 166 12.82 -12.45 -6.21
N ILE A 167 11.74 -12.22 -6.96
CA ILE A 167 10.37 -12.49 -6.47
C ILE A 167 10.20 -13.99 -6.20
N THR A 168 10.63 -14.85 -7.13
CA THR A 168 10.54 -16.31 -6.98
C THR A 168 11.26 -16.75 -5.71
N ARG A 169 12.54 -16.40 -5.57
CA ARG A 169 13.33 -16.74 -4.38
C ARG A 169 12.72 -16.21 -3.08
N ARG A 170 12.29 -14.94 -3.06
CA ARG A 170 11.64 -14.34 -1.89
C ARG A 170 10.39 -15.10 -1.46
N VAL A 171 9.54 -15.49 -2.40
CA VAL A 171 8.32 -16.26 -2.08
C VAL A 171 8.68 -17.62 -1.52
N GLU A 172 9.64 -18.34 -2.11
CA GLU A 172 10.13 -19.62 -1.59
C GLU A 172 10.67 -19.49 -0.16
N GLU A 173 11.49 -18.46 0.09
CA GLU A 173 11.99 -18.14 1.42
C GLU A 173 10.86 -17.83 2.43
N MET A 174 9.80 -17.12 2.02
CA MET A 174 8.65 -16.85 2.89
C MET A 174 7.96 -18.13 3.32
N PHE A 175 7.73 -19.06 2.41
CA PHE A 175 7.14 -20.36 2.75
C PHE A 175 8.08 -21.20 3.60
N ALA A 176 9.37 -21.24 3.31
CA ALA A 176 10.38 -21.94 4.11
C ALA A 176 10.50 -21.37 5.53
N LYS A 177 10.31 -20.06 5.71
CA LYS A 177 10.31 -19.38 7.02
C LYS A 177 9.01 -19.55 7.81
N GLY A 178 8.01 -20.26 7.27
CA GLY A 178 6.79 -20.57 8.00
C GLY A 178 5.59 -19.63 7.72
N LEU A 179 5.47 -19.07 6.53
CA LEU A 179 4.32 -18.23 6.15
C LEU A 179 2.97 -18.93 6.38
N VAL A 180 2.91 -20.27 6.26
CA VAL A 180 1.68 -21.04 6.52
C VAL A 180 1.30 -20.95 7.98
N ALA A 181 2.23 -21.28 8.89
CA ALA A 181 2.01 -21.23 10.33
C ALA A 181 1.71 -19.81 10.83
N GLU A 182 2.41 -18.80 10.29
CA GLU A 182 2.11 -17.39 10.59
C GLU A 182 0.68 -17.04 10.19
N THR A 183 0.24 -17.45 9.00
CA THR A 183 -1.13 -17.19 8.52
C THR A 183 -2.18 -17.89 9.39
N GLU A 184 -1.95 -19.13 9.77
CA GLU A 184 -2.84 -19.89 10.64
C GLU A 184 -3.02 -19.21 12.00
N SER A 185 -1.91 -18.78 12.63
CA SER A 185 -1.94 -18.01 13.88
C SER A 185 -2.70 -16.69 13.72
N LEU A 186 -2.53 -15.98 12.60
CA LEU A 186 -3.25 -14.72 12.34
C LEU A 186 -4.74 -14.93 12.09
N LEU A 187 -5.14 -16.03 11.45
CA LEU A 187 -6.55 -16.40 11.28
C LEU A 187 -7.23 -16.62 12.63
N ALA A 188 -6.57 -17.33 13.57
CA ALA A 188 -7.06 -17.50 14.95
C ALA A 188 -7.18 -16.16 15.71
N ARG A 189 -6.40 -15.15 15.33
CA ARG A 189 -6.38 -13.79 15.92
C ARG A 189 -7.23 -12.77 15.19
N GLY A 190 -8.07 -13.17 14.25
CA GLY A 190 -9.03 -12.29 13.60
C GLY A 190 -8.55 -11.64 12.29
N LEU A 191 -7.59 -12.21 11.57
CA LEU A 191 -7.16 -11.69 10.27
C LEU A 191 -8.31 -11.50 9.27
N GLU A 192 -9.31 -12.37 9.28
CA GLU A 192 -10.44 -12.31 8.33
C GLU A 192 -11.40 -11.16 8.59
N GLN A 193 -11.55 -10.77 9.83
CA GLN A 193 -12.38 -9.66 10.24
C GLN A 193 -11.80 -8.31 9.82
N ASN A 194 -10.46 -8.23 9.65
CA ASN A 194 -9.82 -7.01 9.19
C ASN A 194 -9.95 -6.85 7.67
N GLN A 195 -10.76 -5.91 7.24
CA GLN A 195 -11.06 -5.62 5.83
C GLN A 195 -9.81 -5.31 4.98
N THR A 196 -8.76 -4.77 5.58
CA THR A 196 -7.52 -4.39 4.89
C THR A 196 -6.47 -5.50 4.98
N ALA A 197 -6.17 -6.00 6.18
CA ALA A 197 -5.14 -6.99 6.41
C ALA A 197 -5.45 -8.32 5.70
N ARG A 198 -6.70 -8.78 5.67
CA ARG A 198 -7.13 -10.00 4.96
C ARG A 198 -6.80 -10.00 3.45
N GLN A 199 -6.54 -8.82 2.87
CA GLN A 199 -6.17 -8.70 1.46
C GLN A 199 -4.66 -8.78 1.23
N ALA A 200 -3.88 -8.90 2.30
CA ALA A 200 -2.44 -8.97 2.20
C ALA A 200 -2.03 -10.15 1.31
N LEU A 201 -1.17 -9.83 0.34
CA LEU A 201 -0.67 -10.80 -0.62
C LEU A 201 0.18 -11.85 0.12
N GLY A 202 0.03 -13.10 -0.23
CA GLY A 202 0.57 -14.24 0.49
C GLY A 202 -0.47 -14.79 1.48
N TYR A 203 -0.88 -14.02 2.47
CA TYR A 203 -1.82 -14.45 3.52
C TYR A 203 -3.18 -14.88 2.97
N ARG A 204 -3.76 -14.09 2.07
CA ARG A 204 -5.02 -14.45 1.43
C ARG A 204 -4.94 -15.82 0.73
N GLN A 205 -3.86 -16.08 -0.03
CA GLN A 205 -3.68 -17.30 -0.77
C GLN A 205 -3.45 -18.50 0.17
N VAL A 206 -2.69 -18.29 1.24
CA VAL A 206 -2.45 -19.31 2.27
C VAL A 206 -3.73 -19.62 3.05
N ALA A 207 -4.53 -18.61 3.41
CA ALA A 207 -5.84 -18.82 4.02
C ALA A 207 -6.77 -19.69 3.16
N GLU A 208 -6.75 -19.50 1.84
CA GLU A 208 -7.49 -20.33 0.89
C GLU A 208 -6.93 -21.79 0.83
N HIS A 209 -5.61 -21.96 0.96
CA HIS A 209 -4.98 -23.29 1.08
C HIS A 209 -5.39 -24.00 2.37
N LEU A 210 -5.32 -23.34 3.52
CA LEU A 210 -5.72 -23.90 4.80
C LEU A 210 -7.19 -24.34 4.83
N ARG A 211 -8.03 -23.79 3.95
CA ARG A 211 -9.43 -24.21 3.74
C ARG A 211 -9.57 -25.35 2.70
N GLY A 212 -8.49 -25.95 2.25
CA GLY A 212 -8.50 -27.02 1.28
C GLY A 212 -8.85 -26.62 -0.17
N ARG A 213 -8.86 -25.31 -0.48
CA ARG A 213 -9.25 -24.84 -1.84
C ARG A 213 -8.15 -25.09 -2.89
N ARG A 214 -6.92 -25.32 -2.48
CA ARG A 214 -5.78 -25.70 -3.35
C ARG A 214 -4.65 -26.31 -2.53
N SER A 215 -3.78 -27.05 -3.20
CA SER A 215 -2.57 -27.62 -2.63
C SER A 215 -1.53 -26.53 -2.27
N LEU A 216 -0.55 -26.88 -1.44
CA LEU A 216 0.55 -25.99 -1.09
C LEU A 216 1.40 -25.59 -2.31
N PRO A 217 1.82 -26.50 -3.20
CA PRO A 217 2.56 -26.12 -4.41
C PRO A 217 1.82 -25.12 -5.30
N GLU A 218 0.52 -25.36 -5.53
CA GLU A 218 -0.31 -24.42 -6.31
C GLU A 218 -0.41 -23.04 -5.63
N THR A 219 -0.46 -23.02 -4.31
CA THR A 219 -0.50 -21.78 -3.53
C THR A 219 0.80 -21.01 -3.66
N VAL A 220 1.96 -21.66 -3.56
CA VAL A 220 3.27 -21.04 -3.79
C VAL A 220 3.35 -20.39 -5.17
N GLU A 221 2.98 -21.14 -6.23
CA GLU A 221 3.00 -20.60 -7.59
C GLU A 221 2.03 -19.43 -7.77
N LEU A 222 0.84 -19.50 -7.18
CA LEU A 222 -0.11 -18.40 -7.22
C LEU A 222 0.44 -17.15 -6.53
N VAL A 223 1.12 -17.28 -5.39
CA VAL A 223 1.75 -16.16 -4.68
C VAL A 223 2.86 -15.54 -5.54
N LYS A 224 3.70 -16.34 -6.21
CA LYS A 224 4.71 -15.85 -7.16
C LYS A 224 4.08 -15.03 -8.28
N ILE A 225 3.01 -15.55 -8.90
CA ILE A 225 2.27 -14.86 -9.98
C ILE A 225 1.69 -13.55 -9.48
N ARG A 226 0.99 -13.56 -8.34
CA ARG A 226 0.34 -12.37 -7.77
C ARG A 226 1.36 -11.31 -7.35
N THR A 227 2.53 -11.72 -6.83
CA THR A 227 3.62 -10.80 -6.48
C THR A 227 4.20 -10.13 -7.72
N ARG A 228 4.41 -10.87 -8.81
CA ARG A 228 4.84 -10.28 -10.10
C ARG A 228 3.82 -9.27 -10.63
N GLN A 229 2.53 -9.61 -10.59
CA GLN A 229 1.45 -8.70 -10.97
C GLN A 229 1.41 -7.44 -10.08
N PHE A 230 1.66 -7.61 -8.80
CA PHE A 230 1.71 -6.49 -7.85
C PHE A 230 2.89 -5.56 -8.16
N ALA A 231 4.08 -6.09 -8.36
CA ALA A 231 5.26 -5.32 -8.74
C ALA A 231 5.05 -4.53 -10.05
N LYS A 232 4.43 -5.17 -11.06
CA LYS A 232 4.06 -4.47 -12.32
C LYS A 232 3.08 -3.33 -12.07
N ARG A 233 2.06 -3.53 -11.22
CA ARG A 233 1.10 -2.46 -10.87
C ARG A 233 1.77 -1.30 -10.13
N GLN A 234 2.67 -1.59 -9.17
CA GLN A 234 3.45 -0.56 -8.49
C GLN A 234 4.25 0.29 -9.48
N LEU A 235 5.03 -0.35 -10.34
CA LEU A 235 5.86 0.33 -11.33
C LEU A 235 5.03 1.20 -12.28
N THR A 236 3.89 0.66 -12.77
CA THR A 236 2.97 1.40 -13.64
C THR A 236 2.37 2.60 -12.92
N TRP A 237 1.99 2.43 -11.65
CA TRP A 237 1.41 3.51 -10.86
C TRP A 237 2.41 4.64 -10.64
N PHE A 238 3.62 4.33 -10.17
CA PHE A 238 4.66 5.32 -9.93
C PHE A 238 5.07 6.06 -11.20
N ARG A 239 5.18 5.36 -12.33
CA ARG A 239 5.49 5.99 -13.62
C ARG A 239 4.43 6.96 -14.11
N ARG A 240 3.16 6.71 -13.78
CA ARG A 240 2.04 7.53 -14.24
C ARG A 240 1.67 8.66 -13.29
N GLN A 241 1.88 8.45 -11.99
CA GLN A 241 1.34 9.32 -10.96
C GLN A 241 2.39 10.18 -10.26
N MET A 242 3.68 9.86 -10.42
CA MET A 242 4.74 10.61 -9.76
C MET A 242 5.91 10.86 -10.70
N ARG A 243 6.49 12.05 -10.60
CA ARG A 243 7.75 12.38 -11.28
C ARG A 243 8.91 11.94 -10.40
N LEU A 244 9.57 10.85 -10.78
CA LEU A 244 10.69 10.24 -10.05
C LEU A 244 11.95 10.28 -10.89
N GLU A 245 13.09 10.45 -10.23
CA GLU A 245 14.38 10.11 -10.79
C GLU A 245 14.56 8.59 -10.71
N TRP A 246 14.59 7.91 -11.85
CA TRP A 246 14.69 6.46 -11.90
C TRP A 246 16.14 6.00 -11.88
N ILE A 247 16.47 5.11 -10.93
CA ILE A 247 17.80 4.53 -10.75
C ILE A 247 17.72 3.02 -11.02
N SER A 248 18.50 2.54 -11.98
CA SER A 248 18.64 1.10 -12.20
C SER A 248 19.57 0.50 -11.15
N LEU A 249 19.15 -0.65 -10.62
CA LEU A 249 19.98 -1.46 -9.72
C LEU A 249 20.72 -2.59 -10.46
N GLU A 250 20.65 -2.60 -11.80
CA GLU A 250 21.35 -3.58 -12.63
C GLU A 250 22.85 -3.45 -12.45
N GLY A 251 23.52 -4.55 -12.11
CA GLY A 251 24.97 -4.59 -11.91
C GLY A 251 25.49 -3.80 -10.69
N HIS A 252 24.60 -3.20 -9.89
CA HIS A 252 25.01 -2.41 -8.73
C HIS A 252 24.66 -3.09 -7.41
N CYS A 253 25.58 -3.04 -6.44
CA CYS A 253 25.28 -3.42 -5.08
C CYS A 253 24.47 -2.32 -4.37
N PRO A 254 23.64 -2.67 -3.38
CA PRO A 254 22.81 -1.70 -2.65
C PRO A 254 23.60 -0.56 -2.01
N GLU A 255 24.81 -0.84 -1.54
CA GLU A 255 25.69 0.11 -0.88
C GLU A 255 26.19 1.21 -1.85
N ALA A 256 26.56 0.84 -3.06
CA ALA A 256 26.97 1.80 -4.11
C ALA A 256 25.81 2.72 -4.51
N VAL A 257 24.59 2.16 -4.60
CA VAL A 257 23.39 2.95 -4.89
C VAL A 257 23.05 3.88 -3.72
N ALA A 258 23.17 3.42 -2.48
CA ALA A 258 22.95 4.25 -1.29
C ALA A 258 23.95 5.41 -1.23
N ALA A 259 25.23 5.17 -1.52
CA ALA A 259 26.26 6.22 -1.57
C ALA A 259 25.95 7.27 -2.65
N ASN A 260 25.52 6.83 -3.84
CA ASN A 260 25.11 7.74 -4.91
C ASN A 260 23.90 8.61 -4.51
N LEU A 261 22.89 7.99 -3.88
CA LEU A 261 21.72 8.72 -3.37
C LEU A 261 22.12 9.75 -2.31
N ALA A 262 23.00 9.38 -1.38
CA ALA A 262 23.49 10.29 -0.34
C ALA A 262 24.24 11.49 -0.94
N ALA A 263 25.11 11.25 -1.93
CA ALA A 263 25.83 12.31 -2.64
C ALA A 263 24.87 13.27 -3.39
N LYS A 264 23.85 12.73 -4.05
CA LYS A 264 22.82 13.54 -4.73
C LYS A 264 22.00 14.39 -3.76
N LEU A 265 21.71 13.88 -2.59
CA LEU A 265 21.00 14.63 -1.54
C LEU A 265 21.87 15.75 -0.98
N ALA A 266 23.15 15.48 -0.72
CA ALA A 266 24.09 16.48 -0.22
C ALA A 266 24.33 17.63 -1.21
N ALA A 267 24.31 17.35 -2.51
CA ALA A 267 24.49 18.37 -3.55
C ALA A 267 23.27 19.30 -3.74
N LYS A 268 22.13 18.98 -3.14
CA LYS A 268 20.88 19.76 -3.24
C LYS A 268 20.57 20.55 -1.95
N THR A 269 21.39 20.39 -0.92
CA THR A 269 21.30 21.09 0.36
C THR A 269 22.28 22.27 0.37
#